data_9cb502cfbf8ba42b238035de9e574e59
#
_entry.id   9cb502cfbf8ba42b238035de9e574e59
#
_cell.length_a   1.000
_cell.length_b   1.000
_cell.length_c   1.000
_cell.angle_alpha   90.00
_cell.angle_beta   90.00
_cell.angle_gamma   90.00
#
_symmetry.space_group_name_H-M   'P 1'
#
loop_
_entity.id
_entity.type
_entity.pdbx_description
1 polymer ?
#
loop_
_entity_poly.entity_id
_entity_poly.type
_entity_poly.pdbx_seq_one_letter_code
_entity_poly.pdbx_strand_id
1 'polypeptide(L)'
;MLSCEGSVDYGVLHLKTPVLMILGHSDCGAIKAYLKGFNEETYNIKRELDFLLPIINKTANELNFEKQLSTTIQHNIDYQVNIAYKKYRDIVKNKKLTIIGAYYDFKNEFNKGYGRIIITNVNKNKEQILDLSEFNEVRNNVNEIYVGRLIE
;
A
#
# COMPACT_ATOMS: atom_id res chain seq x y z
N MET A 1 5.83 14.79 9.21
CA MET A 1 5.82 14.17 7.88
C MET A 1 7.06 14.48 7.04
N LEU A 2 7.62 15.69 7.06
CA LEU A 2 8.86 16.03 6.33
C LEU A 2 10.02 15.05 6.58
N SER A 3 10.16 14.50 7.79
CA SER A 3 11.23 13.55 8.13
C SER A 3 11.09 12.19 7.43
N CYS A 4 9.85 11.66 7.31
CA CYS A 4 9.62 10.39 6.61
C CYS A 4 9.84 10.52 5.11
N GLU A 5 9.34 11.60 4.50
CA GLU A 5 9.56 11.86 3.07
C GLU A 5 11.03 12.05 2.75
N GLY A 6 11.78 12.78 3.60
CA GLY A 6 13.22 12.96 3.45
C GLY A 6 13.99 11.64 3.53
N SER A 7 13.60 10.73 4.41
CA SER A 7 14.20 9.40 4.50
C SER A 7 13.96 8.56 3.23
N VAL A 8 12.75 8.60 2.68
CA VAL A 8 12.43 7.92 1.42
C VAL A 8 13.20 8.53 0.26
N ASP A 9 13.26 9.88 0.17
CA ASP A 9 14.06 10.57 -0.85
C ASP A 9 15.54 10.17 -0.77
N TYR A 10 16.09 10.12 0.43
CA TYR A 10 17.48 9.70 0.61
C TYR A 10 17.70 8.27 0.11
N GLY A 11 16.82 7.33 0.46
CA GLY A 11 16.89 5.94 0.00
C GLY A 11 16.83 5.84 -1.54
N VAL A 12 15.87 6.52 -2.16
CA VAL A 12 15.64 6.42 -3.61
C VAL A 12 16.67 7.21 -4.40
N LEU A 13 16.96 8.47 -4.02
CA LEU A 13 17.76 9.38 -4.83
C LEU A 13 19.27 9.28 -4.57
N HIS A 14 19.68 9.00 -3.32
CA HIS A 14 21.08 8.94 -2.92
C HIS A 14 21.61 7.50 -2.84
N LEU A 15 20.89 6.62 -2.11
CA LEU A 15 21.29 5.22 -1.99
C LEU A 15 20.90 4.40 -3.22
N LYS A 16 20.02 4.93 -4.09
CA LYS A 16 19.59 4.28 -5.35
C LYS A 16 19.00 2.88 -5.11
N THR A 17 18.21 2.74 -4.04
CA THR A 17 17.54 1.46 -3.74
C THR A 17 16.65 1.07 -4.93
N PRO A 18 16.72 -0.17 -5.43
CA PRO A 18 15.97 -0.58 -6.61
C PRO A 18 14.49 -0.87 -6.34
N VAL A 19 14.11 -0.98 -5.07
CA VAL A 19 12.72 -1.29 -4.66
C VAL A 19 12.27 -0.33 -3.56
N LEU A 20 11.06 0.21 -3.71
CA LEU A 20 10.31 0.91 -2.68
C LEU A 20 9.03 0.14 -2.42
N MET A 21 8.90 -0.44 -1.23
CA MET A 21 7.68 -1.15 -0.82
C MET A 21 6.81 -0.27 0.07
N ILE A 22 5.54 -0.15 -0.28
CA ILE A 22 4.48 0.49 0.50
C ILE A 22 3.63 -0.62 1.09
N LEU A 23 3.76 -0.82 2.40
CA LEU A 23 3.13 -1.93 3.10
C LEU A 23 2.00 -1.44 4.00
N GLY A 24 0.76 -1.85 3.68
CA GLY A 24 -0.37 -1.80 4.59
C GLY A 24 -0.51 -3.12 5.34
N HIS A 25 -1.46 -3.19 6.27
CA HIS A 25 -1.68 -4.42 7.05
C HIS A 25 -3.13 -4.56 7.50
N SER A 26 -3.56 -5.80 7.74
CA SER A 26 -4.87 -6.10 8.34
C SER A 26 -5.08 -5.28 9.62
N ASP A 27 -6.33 -4.95 9.89
CA ASP A 27 -6.76 -4.35 11.16
C ASP A 27 -6.04 -3.03 11.53
N CYS A 28 -5.70 -2.21 10.53
CA CYS A 28 -4.97 -0.95 10.72
C CYS A 28 -5.70 0.00 11.69
N GLY A 29 -5.06 0.28 12.84
CA GLY A 29 -5.63 1.10 13.90
C GLY A 29 -5.93 2.54 13.46
N ALA A 30 -5.08 3.15 12.64
CA ALA A 30 -5.27 4.50 12.13
C ALA A 30 -6.51 4.61 11.22
N ILE A 31 -6.68 3.67 10.28
CA ILE A 31 -7.85 3.63 9.39
C ILE A 31 -9.11 3.29 10.21
N LYS A 32 -9.00 2.37 11.17
CA LYS A 32 -10.10 2.02 12.07
C LYS A 32 -10.56 3.21 12.90
N ALA A 33 -9.63 3.99 13.48
CA ALA A 33 -9.94 5.21 14.21
C ALA A 33 -10.64 6.24 13.31
N TYR A 34 -10.13 6.43 12.10
CA TYR A 34 -10.77 7.35 11.16
C TYR A 34 -12.21 6.95 10.82
N LEU A 35 -12.45 5.67 10.49
CA LEU A 35 -13.79 5.16 10.13
C LEU A 35 -14.80 5.22 11.29
N LYS A 36 -14.32 5.09 12.53
CA LYS A 36 -15.18 5.19 13.74
C LYS A 36 -15.39 6.62 14.22
N GLY A 37 -14.62 7.57 13.72
CA GLY A 37 -14.55 8.94 14.22
C GLY A 37 -13.40 9.13 15.22
N PHE A 38 -12.74 10.27 15.16
CA PHE A 38 -11.53 10.57 15.95
C PHE A 38 -11.61 11.97 16.63
N ASN A 39 -12.82 12.44 16.93
CA ASN A 39 -13.03 13.77 17.49
C ASN A 39 -12.41 13.96 18.89
N GLU A 40 -12.24 12.87 19.65
CA GLU A 40 -11.66 12.89 20.98
C GLU A 40 -10.13 12.72 20.99
N GLU A 41 -9.53 12.49 19.83
CA GLU A 41 -8.09 12.30 19.72
C GLU A 41 -7.31 13.61 19.89
N THR A 42 -6.03 13.48 20.22
CA THR A 42 -5.14 14.64 20.35
C THR A 42 -4.94 15.34 19.00
N TYR A 43 -4.57 16.62 19.04
CA TYR A 43 -4.30 17.40 17.83
C TYR A 43 -3.28 16.74 16.89
N ASN A 44 -2.21 16.15 17.43
CA ASN A 44 -1.19 15.49 16.60
C ASN A 44 -1.74 14.23 15.90
N ILE A 45 -2.54 13.43 16.60
CA ILE A 45 -3.20 12.25 16.01
C ILE A 45 -4.19 12.68 14.92
N LYS A 46 -5.01 13.70 15.18
CA LYS A 46 -5.93 14.25 14.17
C LYS A 46 -5.22 14.66 12.89
N ARG A 47 -4.12 15.39 13.01
CA ARG A 47 -3.32 15.80 11.83
C ARG A 47 -2.80 14.62 11.01
N GLU A 48 -2.35 13.55 11.67
CA GLU A 48 -1.89 12.35 10.97
C GLU A 48 -3.06 11.63 10.28
N LEU A 49 -4.22 11.55 10.93
CA LEU A 49 -5.40 10.92 10.37
C LEU A 49 -6.00 11.72 9.20
N ASP A 50 -5.87 13.04 9.18
CA ASP A 50 -6.34 13.90 8.07
C ASP A 50 -5.71 13.54 6.72
N PHE A 51 -4.52 12.93 6.70
CA PHE A 51 -3.91 12.42 5.46
C PHE A 51 -4.66 11.24 4.84
N LEU A 52 -5.55 10.60 5.59
CA LEU A 52 -6.41 9.51 5.08
C LEU A 52 -7.65 10.03 4.35
N LEU A 53 -8.00 11.33 4.51
CA LEU A 53 -9.19 11.93 3.92
C LEU A 53 -9.39 11.63 2.41
N PRO A 54 -8.35 11.68 1.55
CA PRO A 54 -8.54 11.45 0.12
C PRO A 54 -9.00 10.04 -0.27
N ILE A 55 -8.86 9.07 0.64
CA ILE A 55 -9.17 7.65 0.38
C ILE A 55 -10.49 7.19 0.98
N ILE A 56 -10.92 7.77 2.09
CA ILE A 56 -12.07 7.29 2.86
C ILE A 56 -13.39 7.46 2.11
N ASN A 57 -13.53 8.54 1.37
CA ASN A 57 -14.74 8.81 0.58
C ASN A 57 -15.04 7.73 -0.48
N LYS A 58 -14.06 6.88 -0.82
CA LYS A 58 -14.24 5.80 -1.79
C LYS A 58 -14.94 4.56 -1.22
N THR A 59 -14.94 4.39 0.09
CA THR A 59 -15.47 3.19 0.78
C THR A 59 -16.68 3.50 1.66
N ALA A 60 -17.22 4.72 1.61
CA ALA A 60 -18.30 5.18 2.47
C ALA A 60 -19.62 4.37 2.36
N ASN A 61 -19.82 3.65 1.25
CA ASN A 61 -21.03 2.89 0.98
C ASN A 61 -20.96 1.40 1.37
N GLU A 62 -19.84 0.94 1.95
CA GLU A 62 -19.71 -0.45 2.39
C GLU A 62 -20.52 -0.67 3.68
N LEU A 63 -21.47 -1.63 3.65
CA LEU A 63 -22.36 -1.92 4.78
C LEU A 63 -21.67 -2.71 5.90
N ASN A 64 -20.62 -3.47 5.58
CA ASN A 64 -19.87 -4.28 6.53
C ASN A 64 -18.59 -3.56 6.92
N PHE A 65 -18.44 -3.24 8.21
CA PHE A 65 -17.29 -2.50 8.75
C PHE A 65 -15.95 -3.19 8.50
N GLU A 66 -15.88 -4.53 8.65
CA GLU A 66 -14.62 -5.26 8.42
C GLU A 66 -14.21 -5.19 6.93
N LYS A 67 -15.19 -5.32 6.04
CA LYS A 67 -14.95 -5.16 4.59
C LYS A 67 -14.57 -3.70 4.26
N GLN A 68 -15.26 -2.72 4.85
CA GLN A 68 -14.91 -1.30 4.69
C GLN A 68 -13.49 -1.03 5.16
N LEU A 69 -13.09 -1.58 6.30
CA LEU A 69 -11.75 -1.43 6.85
C LEU A 69 -10.69 -2.00 5.90
N SER A 70 -10.84 -3.25 5.48
CA SER A 70 -9.87 -3.93 4.63
C SER A 70 -9.76 -3.30 3.23
N THR A 71 -10.89 -2.91 2.62
CA THR A 71 -10.89 -2.22 1.33
C THR A 71 -10.29 -0.82 1.43
N THR A 72 -10.53 -0.10 2.53
CA THR A 72 -9.92 1.22 2.77
C THR A 72 -8.40 1.11 2.93
N ILE A 73 -7.91 0.06 3.62
CA ILE A 73 -6.47 -0.21 3.73
C ILE A 73 -5.87 -0.41 2.33
N GLN A 74 -6.50 -1.21 1.48
CA GLN A 74 -6.01 -1.42 0.11
C GLN A 74 -6.06 -0.13 -0.72
N HIS A 75 -7.09 0.68 -0.61
CA HIS A 75 -7.15 1.98 -1.27
C HIS A 75 -6.02 2.92 -0.82
N ASN A 76 -5.66 2.88 0.47
CA ASN A 76 -4.54 3.66 0.98
C ASN A 76 -3.21 3.21 0.35
N ILE A 77 -2.97 1.90 0.27
CA ILE A 77 -1.78 1.36 -0.41
C ILE A 77 -1.72 1.87 -1.85
N ASP A 78 -2.81 1.73 -2.61
CA ASP A 78 -2.88 2.19 -4.01
C ASP A 78 -2.65 3.70 -4.15
N TYR A 79 -3.19 4.49 -3.22
CA TYR A 79 -3.01 5.93 -3.20
C TYR A 79 -1.56 6.32 -2.96
N GLN A 80 -0.89 5.71 -1.98
CA GLN A 80 0.51 5.96 -1.68
C GLN A 80 1.44 5.50 -2.82
N VAL A 81 1.15 4.35 -3.45
CA VAL A 81 1.87 3.91 -4.67
C VAL A 81 1.74 4.96 -5.78
N ASN A 82 0.55 5.53 -5.96
CA ASN A 82 0.34 6.55 -6.99
C ASN A 82 1.12 7.85 -6.69
N ILE A 83 1.19 8.27 -5.41
CA ILE A 83 2.00 9.42 -4.99
C ILE A 83 3.48 9.16 -5.27
N ALA A 84 4.00 8.02 -4.81
CA ALA A 84 5.39 7.64 -5.01
C ALA A 84 5.74 7.51 -6.51
N TYR A 85 4.86 6.90 -7.31
CA TYR A 85 5.04 6.79 -8.75
C TYR A 85 5.10 8.15 -9.45
N LYS A 86 4.25 9.10 -9.04
CA LYS A 86 4.30 10.47 -9.59
C LYS A 86 5.61 11.15 -9.24
N LYS A 87 6.07 11.00 -8.00
CA LYS A 87 7.30 11.62 -7.49
C LYS A 87 8.56 11.06 -8.16
N TYR A 88 8.64 9.75 -8.34
CA TYR A 88 9.82 9.05 -8.87
C TYR A 88 9.65 8.53 -10.30
N ARG A 89 8.72 9.11 -11.06
CA ARG A 89 8.28 8.63 -12.38
C ARG A 89 9.43 8.32 -13.35
N ASP A 90 10.41 9.20 -13.42
CA ASP A 90 11.50 9.04 -14.38
C ASP A 90 12.45 7.91 -13.98
N ILE A 91 12.66 7.69 -12.69
CA ILE A 91 13.47 6.58 -12.18
C ILE A 91 12.77 5.25 -12.47
N VAL A 92 11.44 5.19 -12.28
CA VAL A 92 10.64 3.99 -12.58
C VAL A 92 10.64 3.71 -14.08
N LYS A 93 10.40 4.73 -14.93
CA LYS A 93 10.43 4.57 -16.39
C LYS A 93 11.78 4.08 -16.92
N ASN A 94 12.86 4.49 -16.29
CA ASN A 94 14.22 4.05 -16.61
C ASN A 94 14.57 2.67 -15.99
N LYS A 95 13.59 1.95 -15.40
CA LYS A 95 13.74 0.63 -14.77
C LYS A 95 14.78 0.58 -13.65
N LYS A 96 15.01 1.73 -12.97
CA LYS A 96 15.95 1.84 -11.84
C LYS A 96 15.26 1.80 -10.49
N LEU A 97 13.93 1.81 -10.45
CA LEU A 97 13.10 1.70 -9.26
C LEU A 97 11.84 0.92 -9.59
N THR A 98 11.51 -0.05 -8.75
CA THR A 98 10.20 -0.72 -8.74
C THR A 98 9.45 -0.31 -7.48
N ILE A 99 8.23 0.20 -7.62
CA ILE A 99 7.36 0.56 -6.50
C ILE A 99 6.33 -0.55 -6.31
N ILE A 100 6.33 -1.18 -5.15
CA ILE A 100 5.46 -2.30 -4.80
C ILE A 100 4.47 -1.84 -3.73
N GLY A 101 3.18 -1.96 -4.00
CA GLY A 101 2.13 -1.92 -2.99
C GLY A 101 1.85 -3.34 -2.48
N ALA A 102 1.86 -3.52 -1.18
CA ALA A 102 1.63 -4.81 -0.56
C ALA A 102 0.75 -4.70 0.69
N TYR A 103 0.05 -5.78 0.99
CA TYR A 103 -0.83 -5.92 2.14
C TYR A 103 -0.33 -7.07 3.02
N TYR A 104 0.04 -6.80 4.26
CA TYR A 104 0.36 -7.83 5.23
C TYR A 104 -0.94 -8.38 5.84
N ASP A 105 -1.33 -9.55 5.36
CA ASP A 105 -2.59 -10.21 5.71
C ASP A 105 -2.43 -11.19 6.87
N PHE A 106 -2.62 -10.71 8.10
CA PHE A 106 -2.61 -11.57 9.28
C PHE A 106 -4.01 -12.04 9.70
N LYS A 107 -5.07 -11.59 9.02
CA LYS A 107 -6.46 -12.03 9.24
C LYS A 107 -6.96 -13.04 8.20
N ASN A 108 -6.16 -13.34 7.18
CA ASN A 108 -6.52 -14.19 6.05
C ASN A 108 -7.67 -13.63 5.20
N GLU A 109 -7.69 -12.31 5.01
CA GLU A 109 -8.73 -11.59 4.23
C GLU A 109 -8.68 -11.95 2.74
N PHE A 110 -7.51 -12.34 2.23
CA PHE A 110 -7.31 -12.79 0.85
C PHE A 110 -7.45 -14.31 0.65
N ASN A 111 -7.77 -15.08 1.70
CA ASN A 111 -7.85 -16.54 1.65
C ASN A 111 -6.57 -17.23 1.13
N LYS A 112 -5.39 -16.68 1.46
CA LYS A 112 -4.07 -17.21 1.10
C LYS A 112 -3.28 -17.77 2.29
N GLY A 113 -3.90 -17.82 3.45
CA GLY A 113 -3.28 -18.18 4.72
C GLY A 113 -2.89 -16.94 5.54
N TYR A 114 -2.74 -17.16 6.85
CA TYR A 114 -2.41 -16.10 7.80
C TYR A 114 -0.95 -15.65 7.68
N GLY A 115 -0.69 -14.35 7.92
CA GLY A 115 0.66 -13.80 7.98
C GLY A 115 1.36 -13.76 6.62
N ARG A 116 0.60 -13.55 5.55
CA ARG A 116 1.12 -13.46 4.19
C ARG A 116 1.28 -12.00 3.76
N ILE A 117 2.33 -11.74 2.98
CA ILE A 117 2.46 -10.48 2.25
C ILE A 117 1.84 -10.67 0.87
N ILE A 118 0.77 -9.95 0.62
CA ILE A 118 0.03 -10.00 -0.64
C ILE A 118 0.40 -8.79 -1.48
N ILE A 119 1.00 -8.99 -2.64
CA ILE A 119 1.30 -7.90 -3.58
C ILE A 119 -0.01 -7.47 -4.25
N THR A 120 -0.36 -6.21 -4.11
CA THR A 120 -1.62 -5.66 -4.61
C THR A 120 -1.45 -4.69 -5.77
N ASN A 121 -0.24 -4.17 -5.97
CA ASN A 121 0.04 -3.12 -6.94
C ASN A 121 1.54 -3.07 -7.25
N VAL A 122 1.92 -2.93 -8.52
CA VAL A 122 3.33 -2.72 -8.93
C VAL A 122 3.38 -1.61 -9.96
N ASN A 123 4.09 -0.52 -9.64
CA ASN A 123 4.24 0.63 -10.54
C ASN A 123 2.88 1.15 -11.07
N LYS A 124 1.80 1.10 -10.24
CA LYS A 124 0.39 1.36 -10.55
C LYS A 124 -0.33 0.26 -11.35
N ASN A 125 0.34 -0.79 -11.77
CA ASN A 125 -0.33 -1.94 -12.36
C ASN A 125 -0.99 -2.75 -11.24
N LYS A 126 -2.26 -3.06 -11.42
CA LYS A 126 -3.11 -3.76 -10.46
C LYS A 126 -3.53 -5.13 -10.97
N GLU A 127 -3.45 -5.33 -12.28
CA GLU A 127 -3.83 -6.54 -12.99
C GLU A 127 -2.58 -7.20 -13.57
N GLN A 128 -2.67 -8.51 -13.78
CA GLN A 128 -1.59 -9.30 -14.41
C GLN A 128 -0.20 -9.05 -13.77
N ILE A 129 -0.18 -8.79 -12.45
CA ILE A 129 1.05 -8.43 -11.72
C ILE A 129 2.14 -9.48 -11.92
N LEU A 130 1.78 -10.76 -11.94
CA LEU A 130 2.74 -11.85 -12.12
C LEU A 130 3.35 -11.91 -13.52
N ASP A 131 2.74 -11.28 -14.51
CA ASP A 131 3.24 -11.25 -15.90
C ASP A 131 4.18 -10.08 -16.16
N LEU A 132 4.38 -9.21 -15.16
CA LEU A 132 5.32 -8.11 -15.27
C LEU A 132 6.77 -8.60 -15.29
N SER A 133 7.59 -7.96 -16.11
CA SER A 133 9.02 -8.30 -16.28
C SER A 133 9.82 -8.23 -14.97
N GLU A 134 9.38 -7.39 -14.03
CA GLU A 134 9.96 -7.21 -12.70
C GLU A 134 9.92 -8.50 -11.84
N PHE A 135 9.02 -9.43 -12.17
CA PHE A 135 8.88 -10.70 -11.44
C PHE A 135 9.57 -11.89 -12.12
N ASN A 136 10.17 -11.73 -13.31
CA ASN A 136 10.77 -12.85 -14.03
C ASN A 136 11.89 -13.55 -13.24
N GLU A 137 12.75 -12.78 -12.56
CA GLU A 137 13.81 -13.34 -11.71
C GLU A 137 13.28 -13.89 -10.39
N VAL A 138 12.28 -13.23 -9.81
CA VAL A 138 11.67 -13.62 -8.53
C VAL A 138 10.95 -14.95 -8.67
N ARG A 139 10.22 -15.18 -9.78
CA ARG A 139 9.53 -16.47 -10.05
C ARG A 139 10.47 -17.68 -10.02
N ASN A 140 11.71 -17.51 -10.44
CA ASN A 140 12.67 -18.59 -10.49
C ASN A 140 13.30 -18.92 -9.13
N ASN A 141 13.20 -18.02 -8.15
CA ASN A 141 13.90 -18.10 -6.88
C ASN A 141 12.99 -18.17 -5.65
N VAL A 142 11.68 -18.02 -5.82
CA VAL A 142 10.69 -18.01 -4.72
C VAL A 142 9.60 -19.05 -4.97
N ASN A 143 9.40 -19.95 -4.02
CA ASN A 143 8.42 -21.03 -4.13
C ASN A 143 6.98 -20.53 -4.22
N GLU A 144 6.67 -19.39 -3.60
CA GLU A 144 5.31 -18.84 -3.56
C GLU A 144 5.31 -17.31 -3.57
N ILE A 145 4.62 -16.72 -4.56
CA ILE A 145 4.33 -15.29 -4.61
C ILE A 145 2.83 -15.12 -4.47
N TYR A 146 2.42 -14.41 -3.43
CA TYR A 146 1.01 -14.12 -3.20
C TYR A 146 0.64 -12.79 -3.85
N VAL A 147 -0.30 -12.86 -4.78
CA VAL A 147 -0.89 -11.69 -5.43
C VAL A 147 -2.40 -11.73 -5.25
N GLY A 148 -3.00 -10.58 -5.02
CA GLY A 148 -4.44 -10.49 -4.87
C GLY A 148 -4.94 -9.07 -4.65
N ARG A 149 -6.23 -8.90 -4.79
CA ARG A 149 -6.92 -7.65 -4.52
C ARG A 149 -8.24 -7.94 -3.79
N LEU A 150 -8.62 -7.06 -2.87
CA LEU A 150 -9.93 -7.06 -2.19
C LEU A 150 -10.95 -6.20 -2.95
N ILE A 151 -10.47 -5.35 -3.84
CA ILE A 151 -11.22 -4.42 -4.69
C ILE A 151 -10.66 -4.43 -6.10
N GLU A 152 -11.49 -4.17 -7.08
CA GLU A 152 -11.13 -4.03 -8.50
C GLU A 152 -10.44 -2.70 -8.83
#